data_54edd6b920b7cda4414183c237112c24
#
_entry.id   54edd6b920b7cda4414183c237112c24
#
_cell.length_a   1.000
_cell.length_b   1.000
_cell.length_c   1.000
_cell.angle_alpha   90.00
_cell.angle_beta   90.00
_cell.angle_gamma   90.00
#
_symmetry.space_group_name_H-M   'P 1'
#
loop_
_entity.id
_entity.type
_entity.pdbx_description
1 polymer ?
#
loop_
_entity_poly.entity_id
_entity_poly.type
_entity_poly.pdbx_seq_one_letter_code
_entity_poly.pdbx_strand_id
1 'polypeptide(L)'
;MYFFAYFFLLSKGIIYGLTPYFTGELSESCDVLDILALRFLLSLSVMWLLKVCKVIKINVGVKNFVRKEHRLSGLRYLLLAGLFEPVLYMLFETLGISMSSSITTAVILSLSPITNCIFEWVVFKTHPTPMQGVFLALGIFGAIYIAVNTSTEEGSGSLFGIIFLVLAILSGSLFCAFSKKSSGKFTAFDITYISCILGAAVFNFVNVIRHLIRGDVLRYFNPYFSAENILGFAVLGIASTILATAMNNYAMSKVSLSTQAAFSGVSTVVTIFVGIVLGGESLQYYHFVGLPFIFARMIGVSAISIMNDKKKLKIKNIP
;
A
#
# COMPACT_ATOMS: atom_id res chain seq x y z
N MET A 1 13.45 -8.79 18.25
CA MET A 1 13.35 -8.79 16.77
C MET A 1 11.90 -8.67 16.28
N TYR A 2 10.96 -9.46 16.80
CA TYR A 2 9.52 -9.33 16.47
C TYR A 2 8.89 -8.03 16.97
N PHE A 3 9.32 -7.50 18.10
CA PHE A 3 8.85 -6.22 18.64
C PHE A 3 8.97 -5.07 17.61
N PHE A 4 10.13 -4.94 16.98
CA PHE A 4 10.33 -3.94 15.93
C PHE A 4 9.44 -4.17 14.70
N ALA A 5 9.14 -5.43 14.35
CA ALA A 5 8.24 -5.71 13.24
C ALA A 5 6.81 -5.21 13.55
N TYR A 6 6.31 -5.47 14.76
CA TYR A 6 4.98 -4.97 15.18
C TYR A 6 4.95 -3.45 15.31
N PHE A 7 5.99 -2.85 15.87
CA PHE A 7 6.11 -1.39 15.94
C PHE A 7 6.09 -0.75 14.55
N PHE A 8 6.83 -1.32 13.58
CA PHE A 8 6.84 -0.83 12.20
C PHE A 8 5.49 -1.05 11.50
N LEU A 9 4.77 -2.13 11.81
CA LEU A 9 3.43 -2.33 11.29
C LEU A 9 2.43 -1.28 11.79
N LEU A 10 2.51 -0.88 13.05
CA LEU A 10 1.71 0.22 13.60
C LEU A 10 2.08 1.55 12.94
N SER A 11 3.36 1.89 12.92
CA SER A 11 3.84 3.15 12.36
C SER A 11 3.50 3.30 10.88
N LYS A 12 3.70 2.24 10.07
CA LYS A 12 3.28 2.25 8.66
C LYS A 12 1.79 2.44 8.51
N GLY A 13 0.99 1.83 9.41
CA GLY A 13 -0.47 1.95 9.39
C GLY A 13 -0.92 3.40 9.57
N ILE A 14 -0.28 4.14 10.46
CA ILE A 14 -0.53 5.57 10.65
C ILE A 14 -0.18 6.34 9.37
N ILE A 15 1.01 6.11 8.82
CA ILE A 15 1.47 6.83 7.61
C ILE A 15 0.57 6.51 6.41
N TYR A 16 0.23 5.23 6.18
CA TYR A 16 -0.66 4.86 5.08
C TYR A 16 -2.09 5.36 5.28
N GLY A 17 -2.52 5.55 6.54
CA GLY A 17 -3.82 6.13 6.84
C GLY A 17 -3.95 7.60 6.42
N LEU A 18 -2.85 8.34 6.33
CA LEU A 18 -2.82 9.72 5.82
C LEU A 18 -2.86 9.78 4.28
N THR A 19 -2.45 8.70 3.60
CA THR A 19 -2.26 8.70 2.14
C THR A 19 -3.53 9.09 1.36
N PRO A 20 -4.74 8.55 1.64
CA PRO A 20 -5.94 8.89 0.88
C PRO A 20 -6.29 10.36 0.95
N TYR A 21 -6.20 10.98 2.13
CA TYR A 21 -6.47 12.40 2.30
C TYR A 21 -5.53 13.26 1.44
N PHE A 22 -4.20 13.10 1.58
CA PHE A 22 -3.24 13.89 0.81
C PHE A 22 -3.26 13.56 -0.70
N THR A 23 -3.66 12.36 -1.08
CA THR A 23 -3.85 12.02 -2.50
C THR A 23 -5.10 12.71 -3.04
N GLY A 24 -6.20 12.75 -2.27
CA GLY A 24 -7.42 13.49 -2.61
C GLY A 24 -7.14 14.98 -2.81
N GLU A 25 -6.53 15.63 -1.82
CA GLU A 25 -6.14 17.05 -1.89
C GLU A 25 -5.30 17.37 -3.14
N LEU A 26 -4.26 16.54 -3.41
CA LEU A 26 -3.45 16.74 -4.61
C LEU A 26 -4.23 16.51 -5.91
N SER A 27 -5.23 15.63 -5.90
CA SER A 27 -6.04 15.32 -7.08
C SER A 27 -6.97 16.47 -7.48
N GLU A 28 -7.24 17.43 -6.60
CA GLU A 28 -7.99 18.64 -6.91
C GLU A 28 -7.19 19.61 -7.80
N SER A 29 -5.87 19.63 -7.64
CA SER A 29 -4.98 20.58 -8.34
C SER A 29 -4.06 19.93 -9.38
N CYS A 30 -3.89 18.61 -9.35
CA CYS A 30 -2.93 17.86 -10.17
C CYS A 30 -3.58 16.65 -10.83
N ASP A 31 -3.17 16.36 -12.05
CA ASP A 31 -3.51 15.09 -12.71
C ASP A 31 -2.86 13.89 -11.97
N VAL A 32 -3.55 12.75 -11.96
CA VAL A 32 -3.05 11.50 -11.33
C VAL A 32 -1.64 11.10 -11.78
N LEU A 33 -1.34 11.27 -13.06
CA LEU A 33 0.00 10.96 -13.60
C LEU A 33 1.07 11.93 -13.11
N ASP A 34 0.75 13.22 -12.90
CA ASP A 34 1.66 14.19 -12.30
C ASP A 34 1.96 13.83 -10.85
N ILE A 35 0.92 13.49 -10.07
CA ILE A 35 1.08 13.04 -8.68
C ILE A 35 2.01 11.85 -8.61
N LEU A 36 1.77 10.81 -9.40
CA LEU A 36 2.58 9.59 -9.39
C LEU A 36 4.02 9.84 -9.88
N ALA A 37 4.19 10.56 -10.98
CA ALA A 37 5.51 10.84 -11.52
C ALA A 37 6.38 11.64 -10.55
N LEU A 38 5.85 12.74 -10.00
CA LEU A 38 6.55 13.62 -9.09
C LEU A 38 6.79 12.94 -7.73
N ARG A 39 5.79 12.23 -7.18
CA ARG A 39 5.93 11.43 -5.95
C ARG A 39 7.11 10.46 -6.03
N PHE A 40 7.20 9.68 -7.12
CA PHE A 40 8.28 8.70 -7.28
C PHE A 40 9.62 9.33 -7.63
N LEU A 41 9.63 10.46 -8.35
CA LEU A 41 10.84 11.22 -8.60
C LEU A 41 11.45 11.75 -7.30
N LEU A 42 10.63 12.34 -6.42
CA LEU A 42 11.03 12.77 -5.09
C LEU A 42 11.57 11.60 -4.26
N SER A 43 10.83 10.48 -4.25
CA SER A 43 11.22 9.29 -3.50
C SER A 43 12.57 8.74 -3.96
N LEU A 44 12.78 8.64 -5.27
CA LEU A 44 14.03 8.17 -5.84
C LEU A 44 15.19 9.10 -5.51
N SER A 45 14.98 10.42 -5.63
CA SER A 45 15.99 11.44 -5.32
C SER A 45 16.43 11.36 -3.86
N VAL A 46 15.48 11.26 -2.92
CA VAL A 46 15.76 11.14 -1.49
C VAL A 46 16.47 9.81 -1.18
N MET A 47 16.01 8.69 -1.74
CA MET A 47 16.65 7.38 -1.55
C MET A 47 18.09 7.36 -2.11
N TRP A 48 18.29 8.00 -3.26
CA TRP A 48 19.63 8.15 -3.85
C TRP A 48 20.53 8.99 -2.96
N LEU A 49 20.04 10.11 -2.43
CA LEU A 49 20.78 10.97 -1.48
C LEU A 49 21.16 10.20 -0.21
N LEU A 50 20.22 9.49 0.41
CA LEU A 50 20.48 8.66 1.60
C LEU A 50 21.53 7.56 1.35
N LYS A 51 21.54 6.99 0.14
CA LYS A 51 22.56 6.02 -0.30
C LYS A 51 23.94 6.70 -0.44
N VAL A 52 24.01 7.85 -1.10
CA VAL A 52 25.28 8.61 -1.30
C VAL A 52 25.84 9.07 0.05
N CYS A 53 25.00 9.59 0.94
CA CYS A 53 25.37 9.97 2.31
C CYS A 53 25.69 8.76 3.22
N LYS A 54 25.61 7.52 2.71
CA LYS A 54 25.85 6.26 3.45
C LYS A 54 24.97 6.07 4.69
N VAL A 55 23.83 6.75 4.75
CA VAL A 55 22.82 6.60 5.82
C VAL A 55 22.19 5.22 5.75
N ILE A 56 21.92 4.74 4.52
CA ILE A 56 21.35 3.41 4.26
C ILE A 56 22.31 2.59 3.38
N LYS A 57 22.38 1.28 3.67
CA LYS A 57 23.13 0.32 2.85
C LYS A 57 22.19 -0.30 1.83
N ILE A 58 22.41 0.00 0.56
CA ILE A 58 21.70 -0.60 -0.57
C ILE A 58 22.69 -1.51 -1.30
N ASN A 59 22.41 -2.82 -1.28
CA ASN A 59 23.29 -3.84 -1.86
C ASN A 59 22.95 -4.15 -3.33
N VAL A 60 21.89 -3.53 -3.86
CA VAL A 60 21.52 -3.69 -5.27
C VAL A 60 22.36 -2.75 -6.12
N GLY A 61 23.27 -3.34 -6.88
CA GLY A 61 24.08 -2.65 -7.88
C GLY A 61 24.39 -3.60 -9.04
N VAL A 62 24.55 -3.05 -10.24
CA VAL A 62 24.82 -3.83 -11.47
C VAL A 62 25.99 -4.80 -11.29
N LYS A 63 27.04 -4.39 -10.56
CA LYS A 63 28.20 -5.25 -10.27
C LYS A 63 27.91 -6.44 -9.36
N ASN A 64 26.95 -6.32 -8.44
CA ASN A 64 26.55 -7.40 -7.52
C ASN A 64 25.52 -8.35 -8.15
N PHE A 65 24.90 -7.94 -9.26
CA PHE A 65 23.88 -8.69 -9.98
C PHE A 65 24.47 -9.86 -10.76
N VAL A 66 25.65 -9.69 -11.33
CA VAL A 66 26.28 -10.66 -12.26
C VAL A 66 26.90 -11.86 -11.54
N ARG A 67 27.09 -11.80 -10.22
CA ARG A 67 27.99 -12.72 -9.51
C ARG A 67 27.40 -13.98 -8.87
N LYS A 68 26.05 -14.21 -8.88
CA LYS A 68 25.47 -15.45 -8.30
C LYS A 68 24.17 -15.87 -9.02
N GLU A 69 24.18 -17.07 -9.63
CA GLU A 69 23.03 -17.72 -10.29
C GLU A 69 21.75 -17.81 -9.42
N HIS A 70 21.88 -17.94 -8.10
CA HIS A 70 20.75 -17.95 -7.17
C HIS A 70 20.05 -16.57 -7.02
N ARG A 71 20.64 -15.48 -7.49
CA ARG A 71 20.01 -14.15 -7.49
C ARG A 71 19.02 -13.92 -8.62
N LEU A 72 19.19 -14.58 -9.75
CA LEU A 72 18.30 -14.43 -10.93
C LEU A 72 16.86 -14.84 -10.62
N SER A 73 16.65 -15.92 -9.86
CA SER A 73 15.30 -16.34 -9.45
C SER A 73 14.65 -15.33 -8.48
N GLY A 74 15.42 -14.73 -7.59
CA GLY A 74 14.95 -13.66 -6.69
C GLY A 74 14.61 -12.38 -7.43
N LEU A 75 15.35 -12.06 -8.50
CA LEU A 75 15.13 -10.88 -9.33
C LEU A 75 13.78 -10.93 -10.04
N ARG A 76 13.39 -12.07 -10.60
CA ARG A 76 12.07 -12.22 -11.23
C ARG A 76 10.94 -11.86 -10.26
N TYR A 77 11.00 -12.36 -9.04
CA TYR A 77 10.00 -12.01 -8.01
C TYR A 77 10.06 -10.54 -7.61
N LEU A 78 11.25 -9.95 -7.59
CA LEU A 78 11.43 -8.54 -7.27
C LEU A 78 10.90 -7.62 -8.39
N LEU A 79 11.12 -7.97 -9.65
CA LEU A 79 10.57 -7.24 -10.80
C LEU A 79 9.04 -7.38 -10.87
N LEU A 80 8.52 -8.59 -10.62
CA LEU A 80 7.07 -8.80 -10.51
C LEU A 80 6.49 -8.02 -9.34
N ALA A 81 7.14 -8.02 -8.17
CA ALA A 81 6.74 -7.17 -7.05
C ALA A 81 6.69 -5.69 -7.47
N GLY A 82 7.73 -5.18 -8.14
CA GLY A 82 7.76 -3.80 -8.61
C GLY A 82 6.74 -3.46 -9.71
N LEU A 83 6.29 -4.44 -10.49
CA LEU A 83 5.19 -4.25 -11.44
C LEU A 83 3.85 -4.11 -10.69
N PHE A 84 3.61 -4.97 -9.70
CA PHE A 84 2.35 -4.93 -8.94
C PHE A 84 2.30 -3.76 -7.96
N GLU A 85 3.40 -3.42 -7.31
CA GLU A 85 3.59 -2.20 -6.53
C GLU A 85 5.04 -1.72 -6.72
N PRO A 86 5.28 -0.56 -7.32
CA PRO A 86 4.43 0.63 -7.33
C PRO A 86 3.52 0.80 -8.54
N VAL A 87 3.70 0.07 -9.64
CA VAL A 87 3.07 0.47 -10.91
C VAL A 87 1.56 0.30 -10.86
N LEU A 88 1.07 -0.93 -10.77
CA LEU A 88 -0.37 -1.19 -10.87
C LEU A 88 -1.14 -0.73 -9.62
N TYR A 89 -0.63 -1.05 -8.43
CA TYR A 89 -1.29 -0.67 -7.19
C TYR A 89 -1.45 0.84 -7.08
N MET A 90 -0.36 1.60 -7.21
CA MET A 90 -0.38 3.05 -7.05
C MET A 90 -1.21 3.75 -8.13
N LEU A 91 -1.18 3.24 -9.36
CA LEU A 91 -2.03 3.77 -10.44
C LEU A 91 -3.52 3.58 -10.08
N PHE A 92 -3.91 2.37 -9.75
CA PHE A 92 -5.31 2.06 -9.42
C PHE A 92 -5.76 2.72 -8.12
N GLU A 93 -4.90 2.75 -7.09
CA GLU A 93 -5.19 3.43 -5.83
C GLU A 93 -5.43 4.92 -6.06
N THR A 94 -4.52 5.62 -6.76
CA THR A 94 -4.64 7.06 -6.99
C THR A 94 -5.85 7.40 -7.84
N LEU A 95 -6.14 6.61 -8.90
CA LEU A 95 -7.37 6.76 -9.69
C LEU A 95 -8.63 6.50 -8.84
N GLY A 96 -8.60 5.50 -7.99
CA GLY A 96 -9.71 5.18 -7.11
C GLY A 96 -9.97 6.28 -6.08
N ILE A 97 -8.92 6.83 -5.46
CA ILE A 97 -9.02 7.93 -4.49
C ILE A 97 -9.53 9.21 -5.15
N SER A 98 -9.03 9.55 -6.34
CA SER A 98 -9.48 10.76 -7.06
C SER A 98 -10.95 10.74 -7.46
N MET A 99 -11.61 9.57 -7.37
CA MET A 99 -13.02 9.36 -7.71
C MET A 99 -13.87 8.94 -6.50
N SER A 100 -13.31 8.94 -5.27
CA SER A 100 -13.97 8.44 -4.07
C SER A 100 -13.61 9.29 -2.85
N SER A 101 -14.47 9.28 -1.82
CA SER A 101 -14.13 9.90 -0.53
C SER A 101 -13.07 9.10 0.24
N SER A 102 -12.41 9.74 1.21
CA SER A 102 -11.43 9.07 2.08
C SER A 102 -12.07 7.92 2.86
N ILE A 103 -13.32 8.10 3.33
CA ILE A 103 -14.05 7.07 4.06
C ILE A 103 -14.33 5.86 3.15
N THR A 104 -14.86 6.07 1.93
CA THR A 104 -15.10 5.01 0.95
C THR A 104 -13.79 4.27 0.61
N THR A 105 -12.73 5.01 0.38
CA THR A 105 -11.39 4.46 0.14
C THR A 105 -10.93 3.59 1.30
N ALA A 106 -11.04 4.06 2.55
CA ALA A 106 -10.67 3.29 3.74
C ALA A 106 -11.45 1.97 3.85
N VAL A 107 -12.76 2.01 3.57
CA VAL A 107 -13.63 0.83 3.58
C VAL A 107 -13.17 -0.21 2.55
N ILE A 108 -12.97 0.19 1.31
CA ILE A 108 -12.57 -0.74 0.23
C ILE A 108 -11.14 -1.26 0.48
N LEU A 109 -10.18 -0.39 0.79
CA LEU A 109 -8.80 -0.82 1.09
C LEU A 109 -8.74 -1.73 2.32
N SER A 110 -9.69 -1.61 3.25
CA SER A 110 -9.81 -2.51 4.39
C SER A 110 -10.06 -3.97 3.99
N LEU A 111 -10.50 -4.27 2.76
CA LEU A 111 -10.69 -5.64 2.26
C LEU A 111 -9.36 -6.33 1.91
N SER A 112 -8.23 -5.63 1.89
CA SER A 112 -6.91 -6.21 1.57
C SER A 112 -6.53 -7.47 2.38
N PRO A 113 -6.92 -7.69 3.66
CA PRO A 113 -6.68 -8.95 4.34
C PRO A 113 -7.35 -10.16 3.68
N ILE A 114 -8.49 -9.96 3.01
CA ILE A 114 -9.20 -11.04 2.31
C ILE A 114 -8.37 -11.50 1.13
N THR A 115 -7.95 -10.56 0.28
CA THR A 115 -7.13 -10.86 -0.89
C THR A 115 -5.77 -11.42 -0.46
N ASN A 116 -5.15 -10.89 0.59
CA ASN A 116 -3.92 -11.43 1.16
C ASN A 116 -4.07 -12.88 1.63
N CYS A 117 -5.18 -13.24 2.30
CA CYS A 117 -5.44 -14.62 2.71
C CYS A 117 -5.63 -15.55 1.50
N ILE A 118 -6.35 -15.10 0.47
CA ILE A 118 -6.53 -15.86 -0.78
C ILE A 118 -5.18 -16.10 -1.46
N PHE A 119 -4.36 -15.07 -1.63
CA PHE A 119 -3.05 -15.20 -2.24
C PHE A 119 -2.06 -15.99 -1.37
N GLU A 120 -2.14 -15.89 -0.04
CA GLU A 120 -1.35 -16.72 0.87
C GLU A 120 -1.73 -18.21 0.70
N TRP A 121 -3.01 -18.52 0.55
CA TRP A 121 -3.47 -19.86 0.25
C TRP A 121 -2.96 -20.35 -1.12
N VAL A 122 -3.19 -19.59 -2.19
CA VAL A 122 -2.83 -19.98 -3.56
C VAL A 122 -1.31 -20.12 -3.74
N VAL A 123 -0.54 -19.14 -3.22
CA VAL A 123 0.91 -19.03 -3.47
C VAL A 123 1.73 -19.87 -2.48
N PHE A 124 1.31 -19.93 -1.21
CA PHE A 124 2.05 -20.61 -0.13
C PHE A 124 1.34 -21.86 0.36
N LYS A 125 0.17 -22.23 -0.23
CA LYS A 125 -0.66 -23.40 0.12
C LYS A 125 -1.04 -23.45 1.61
N THR A 126 -1.21 -22.30 2.25
CA THR A 126 -1.63 -22.17 3.64
C THR A 126 -3.12 -21.89 3.69
N HIS A 127 -3.91 -22.86 4.17
CA HIS A 127 -5.36 -22.71 4.26
C HIS A 127 -5.75 -21.77 5.41
N PRO A 128 -6.68 -20.81 5.20
CA PRO A 128 -7.27 -20.06 6.30
C PRO A 128 -8.06 -21.03 7.22
N THR A 129 -8.07 -20.74 8.51
CA THR A 129 -8.88 -21.51 9.45
C THR A 129 -10.37 -21.21 9.22
N PRO A 130 -11.31 -22.14 9.54
CA PRO A 130 -12.75 -21.88 9.39
C PRO A 130 -13.20 -20.59 10.10
N MET A 131 -12.64 -20.32 11.27
CA MET A 131 -12.95 -19.10 12.02
C MET A 131 -12.46 -17.83 11.32
N GLN A 132 -11.29 -17.87 10.66
CA GLN A 132 -10.84 -16.76 9.79
C GLN A 132 -11.83 -16.55 8.62
N GLY A 133 -12.36 -17.65 8.04
CA GLY A 133 -13.36 -17.58 6.98
C GLY A 133 -14.64 -16.84 7.41
N VAL A 134 -15.13 -17.09 8.62
CA VAL A 134 -16.30 -16.37 9.17
C VAL A 134 -16.02 -14.88 9.29
N PHE A 135 -14.89 -14.49 9.89
CA PHE A 135 -14.55 -13.08 10.02
C PHE A 135 -14.32 -12.39 8.66
N LEU A 136 -13.73 -13.10 7.68
CA LEU A 136 -13.57 -12.57 6.33
C LEU A 136 -14.95 -12.31 5.69
N ALA A 137 -15.90 -13.22 5.83
CA ALA A 137 -17.27 -13.07 5.32
C ALA A 137 -17.98 -11.85 5.96
N LEU A 138 -17.85 -11.66 7.27
CA LEU A 138 -18.39 -10.48 7.96
C LEU A 138 -17.82 -9.18 7.38
N GLY A 139 -16.51 -9.13 7.14
CA GLY A 139 -15.89 -7.94 6.56
C GLY A 139 -16.33 -7.66 5.12
N ILE A 140 -16.53 -8.71 4.31
CA ILE A 140 -17.08 -8.57 2.94
C ILE A 140 -18.50 -7.99 3.02
N PHE A 141 -19.34 -8.53 3.90
CA PHE A 141 -20.71 -8.04 4.07
C PHE A 141 -20.73 -6.54 4.44
N GLY A 142 -19.94 -6.15 5.45
CA GLY A 142 -19.86 -4.74 5.86
C GLY A 142 -19.39 -3.80 4.75
N ALA A 143 -18.38 -4.21 3.97
CA ALA A 143 -17.87 -3.40 2.87
C ALA A 143 -18.84 -3.31 1.69
N ILE A 144 -19.51 -4.41 1.31
CA ILE A 144 -20.54 -4.39 0.26
C ILE A 144 -21.70 -3.49 0.69
N TYR A 145 -22.15 -3.60 1.96
CA TYR A 145 -23.22 -2.78 2.49
C TYR A 145 -22.89 -1.28 2.36
N ILE A 146 -21.70 -0.87 2.77
CA ILE A 146 -21.25 0.52 2.61
C ILE A 146 -21.14 0.89 1.12
N ALA A 147 -20.48 0.10 0.29
CA ALA A 147 -20.25 0.41 -1.11
C ALA A 147 -21.57 0.58 -1.91
N VAL A 148 -22.55 -0.27 -1.66
CA VAL A 148 -23.89 -0.18 -2.33
C VAL A 148 -24.61 1.10 -1.92
N ASN A 149 -24.60 1.45 -0.64
CA ASN A 149 -25.29 2.67 -0.18
C ASN A 149 -24.53 3.94 -0.61
N THR A 150 -23.19 3.91 -0.63
CA THR A 150 -22.38 5.03 -1.11
C THR A 150 -22.64 5.32 -2.59
N SER A 151 -22.78 4.29 -3.44
CA SER A 151 -23.00 4.46 -4.88
C SER A 151 -24.38 5.04 -5.25
N THR A 152 -25.30 5.08 -4.30
CA THR A 152 -26.66 5.64 -4.49
C THR A 152 -26.78 7.12 -4.13
N GLU A 153 -25.78 7.71 -3.47
CA GLU A 153 -25.77 9.12 -3.10
C GLU A 153 -25.10 9.98 -4.19
N GLU A 154 -25.76 11.03 -4.62
CA GLU A 154 -25.19 12.01 -5.58
C GLU A 154 -23.95 12.65 -4.96
N GLY A 155 -22.79 12.49 -5.61
CA GLY A 155 -21.49 13.04 -5.15
C GLY A 155 -20.62 12.11 -4.29
N SER A 156 -21.07 10.92 -3.95
CA SER A 156 -20.37 10.03 -2.97
C SER A 156 -19.36 9.07 -3.56
N GLY A 157 -18.97 9.18 -4.80
CA GLY A 157 -17.96 8.36 -5.44
C GLY A 157 -18.49 7.56 -6.63
N SER A 158 -17.67 7.50 -7.66
CA SER A 158 -17.98 6.76 -8.87
C SER A 158 -17.83 5.25 -8.65
N LEU A 159 -18.73 4.44 -9.24
CA LEU A 159 -18.54 2.98 -9.33
C LEU A 159 -17.16 2.62 -9.89
N PHE A 160 -16.64 3.42 -10.84
CA PHE A 160 -15.28 3.26 -11.37
C PHE A 160 -14.21 3.44 -10.29
N GLY A 161 -14.38 4.38 -9.33
CA GLY A 161 -13.49 4.56 -8.19
C GLY A 161 -13.41 3.30 -7.34
N ILE A 162 -14.54 2.68 -7.02
CA ILE A 162 -14.60 1.41 -6.28
C ILE A 162 -13.90 0.29 -7.05
N ILE A 163 -14.13 0.17 -8.35
CA ILE A 163 -13.47 -0.84 -9.21
C ILE A 163 -11.95 -0.65 -9.18
N PHE A 164 -11.44 0.58 -9.32
CA PHE A 164 -10.02 0.85 -9.25
C PHE A 164 -9.44 0.52 -7.88
N LEU A 165 -10.11 0.83 -6.78
CA LEU A 165 -9.67 0.44 -5.44
C LEU A 165 -9.64 -1.08 -5.25
N VAL A 166 -10.59 -1.82 -5.81
CA VAL A 166 -10.55 -3.30 -5.81
C VAL A 166 -9.36 -3.83 -6.61
N LEU A 167 -9.09 -3.27 -7.79
CA LEU A 167 -7.90 -3.64 -8.58
C LEU A 167 -6.60 -3.28 -7.84
N ALA A 168 -6.59 -2.19 -7.09
CA ALA A 168 -5.46 -1.82 -6.24
C ALA A 168 -5.19 -2.88 -5.17
N ILE A 169 -6.20 -3.31 -4.39
CA ILE A 169 -5.99 -4.32 -3.34
C ILE A 169 -5.56 -5.67 -3.90
N LEU A 170 -6.04 -6.07 -5.08
CA LEU A 170 -5.57 -7.28 -5.76
C LEU A 170 -4.10 -7.16 -6.14
N SER A 171 -3.70 -6.02 -6.71
CA SER A 171 -2.30 -5.74 -7.08
C SER A 171 -1.40 -5.70 -5.85
N GLY A 172 -1.82 -5.03 -4.76
CA GLY A 172 -1.09 -4.98 -3.50
C GLY A 172 -0.89 -6.36 -2.85
N SER A 173 -1.88 -7.24 -2.96
CA SER A 173 -1.76 -8.61 -2.44
C SER A 173 -0.76 -9.44 -3.25
N LEU A 174 -0.72 -9.27 -4.57
CA LEU A 174 0.30 -9.88 -5.44
C LEU A 174 1.69 -9.34 -5.11
N PHE A 175 1.84 -8.02 -4.93
CA PHE A 175 3.09 -7.43 -4.43
C PHE A 175 3.53 -8.08 -3.13
N CYS A 176 2.67 -8.17 -2.12
CA CYS A 176 2.99 -8.78 -0.84
C CYS A 176 3.50 -10.22 -1.01
N ALA A 177 2.86 -11.03 -1.86
CA ALA A 177 3.26 -12.41 -2.12
C ALA A 177 4.64 -12.49 -2.80
N PHE A 178 4.90 -11.68 -3.84
CA PHE A 178 6.17 -11.67 -4.55
C PHE A 178 7.30 -11.02 -3.73
N SER A 179 7.01 -9.94 -3.01
CA SER A 179 7.97 -9.29 -2.10
C SER A 179 8.41 -10.26 -1.00
N LYS A 180 7.49 -11.02 -0.40
CA LYS A 180 7.81 -12.06 0.58
C LYS A 180 8.72 -13.15 0.00
N LYS A 181 8.49 -13.59 -1.23
CA LYS A 181 9.38 -14.55 -1.91
C LYS A 181 10.78 -13.97 -2.17
N SER A 182 10.91 -12.66 -2.36
CA SER A 182 12.20 -11.99 -2.59
C SER A 182 12.94 -11.62 -1.31
N SER A 183 12.25 -11.44 -0.18
CA SER A 183 12.79 -10.96 1.10
C SER A 183 13.86 -11.87 1.71
N GLY A 184 13.96 -13.14 1.31
CA GLY A 184 15.04 -14.04 1.67
C GLY A 184 16.40 -13.73 1.02
N LYS A 185 16.43 -12.87 -0.02
CA LYS A 185 17.61 -12.56 -0.84
C LYS A 185 17.97 -11.08 -0.86
N PHE A 186 17.02 -10.21 -0.54
CA PHE A 186 17.15 -8.75 -0.58
C PHE A 186 16.72 -8.13 0.75
N THR A 187 17.37 -7.03 1.13
CA THR A 187 16.96 -6.26 2.31
C THR A 187 15.69 -5.44 2.04
N ALA A 188 15.04 -4.97 3.11
CA ALA A 188 13.87 -4.10 2.99
C ALA A 188 14.18 -2.83 2.15
N PHE A 189 15.34 -2.22 2.37
CA PHE A 189 15.79 -1.06 1.61
C PHE A 189 16.11 -1.37 0.15
N ASP A 190 16.65 -2.58 -0.15
CA ASP A 190 16.87 -3.01 -1.53
C ASP A 190 15.54 -3.08 -2.29
N ILE A 191 14.51 -3.70 -1.69
CA ILE A 191 13.19 -3.83 -2.28
C ILE A 191 12.56 -2.45 -2.50
N THR A 192 12.57 -1.59 -1.47
CA THR A 192 12.03 -0.23 -1.56
C THR A 192 12.75 0.61 -2.62
N TYR A 193 14.08 0.52 -2.72
CA TYR A 193 14.86 1.27 -3.71
C TYR A 193 14.53 0.85 -5.15
N ILE A 194 14.38 -0.45 -5.40
CA ILE A 194 13.98 -0.95 -6.72
C ILE A 194 12.55 -0.52 -7.05
N SER A 195 11.63 -0.56 -6.08
CA SER A 195 10.28 -0.03 -6.26
C SER A 195 10.28 1.45 -6.63
N CYS A 196 11.12 2.27 -5.96
CA CYS A 196 11.27 3.68 -6.30
C CYS A 196 11.83 3.89 -7.73
N ILE A 197 12.83 3.08 -8.14
CA ILE A 197 13.37 3.14 -9.50
C ILE A 197 12.31 2.79 -10.54
N LEU A 198 11.58 1.69 -10.34
CA LEU A 198 10.55 1.25 -11.29
C LEU A 198 9.39 2.24 -11.37
N GLY A 199 8.90 2.73 -10.22
CA GLY A 199 7.86 3.74 -10.18
C GLY A 199 8.30 5.05 -10.87
N ALA A 200 9.49 5.55 -10.53
CA ALA A 200 10.03 6.74 -11.17
C ALA A 200 10.22 6.55 -12.68
N ALA A 201 10.78 5.43 -13.12
CA ALA A 201 10.99 5.16 -14.53
C ALA A 201 9.67 5.10 -15.31
N VAL A 202 8.71 4.31 -14.84
CA VAL A 202 7.43 4.10 -15.55
C VAL A 202 6.59 5.37 -15.54
N PHE A 203 6.34 5.96 -14.37
CA PHE A 203 5.42 7.11 -14.29
C PHE A 203 6.02 8.37 -14.91
N ASN A 204 7.32 8.64 -14.74
CA ASN A 204 7.92 9.79 -15.41
C ASN A 204 8.03 9.59 -16.93
N PHE A 205 8.31 8.36 -17.41
CA PHE A 205 8.29 8.09 -18.84
C PHE A 205 6.92 8.36 -19.46
N VAL A 206 5.87 7.84 -18.87
CA VAL A 206 4.49 8.05 -19.34
C VAL A 206 4.09 9.53 -19.24
N ASN A 207 4.42 10.17 -18.12
CA ASN A 207 4.04 11.56 -17.87
C ASN A 207 4.80 12.56 -18.78
N VAL A 208 6.10 12.32 -19.04
CA VAL A 208 6.87 13.13 -20.00
C VAL A 208 6.29 13.01 -21.41
N ILE A 209 5.94 11.81 -21.87
CA ILE A 209 5.27 11.62 -23.16
C ILE A 209 3.96 12.41 -23.21
N ARG A 210 3.16 12.36 -22.14
CA ARG A 210 1.89 13.10 -22.05
C ARG A 210 2.11 14.61 -22.18
N HIS A 211 3.07 15.19 -21.45
CA HIS A 211 3.41 16.61 -21.52
C HIS A 211 3.99 17.02 -22.88
N LEU A 212 4.76 16.12 -23.53
CA LEU A 212 5.25 16.36 -24.90
C LEU A 212 4.10 16.41 -25.91
N ILE A 213 3.12 15.50 -25.81
CA ILE A 213 1.94 15.49 -26.68
C ILE A 213 1.07 16.73 -26.46
N ARG A 214 0.94 17.20 -25.21
CA ARG A 214 0.17 18.41 -24.85
C ARG A 214 0.92 19.70 -25.17
N GLY A 215 2.22 19.66 -25.42
CA GLY A 215 3.04 20.85 -25.68
C GLY A 215 3.31 21.69 -24.42
N ASP A 216 3.18 21.14 -23.21
CA ASP A 216 3.28 21.85 -21.94
C ASP A 216 4.41 21.33 -21.03
N VAL A 217 5.49 20.82 -21.61
CA VAL A 217 6.64 20.23 -20.88
C VAL A 217 7.22 21.18 -19.82
N LEU A 218 7.21 22.49 -20.06
CA LEU A 218 7.70 23.49 -19.11
C LEU A 218 6.87 23.52 -17.80
N ARG A 219 5.64 23.04 -17.84
CA ARG A 219 4.74 22.97 -16.67
C ARG A 219 4.91 21.70 -15.85
N TYR A 220 5.77 20.77 -16.27
CA TYR A 220 5.96 19.47 -15.63
C TYR A 220 6.20 19.55 -14.10
N PHE A 221 6.97 20.54 -13.66
CA PHE A 221 7.30 20.73 -12.24
C PHE A 221 6.40 21.73 -11.52
N ASN A 222 5.44 22.35 -12.21
CA ASN A 222 4.56 23.34 -11.58
C ASN A 222 3.88 22.84 -10.29
N PRO A 223 3.41 21.57 -10.21
CA PRO A 223 2.82 21.07 -8.99
C PRO A 223 3.70 21.15 -7.74
N TYR A 224 5.04 21.06 -7.90
CA TYR A 224 5.99 21.22 -6.78
C TYR A 224 6.13 22.65 -6.27
N PHE A 225 5.86 23.63 -7.10
CA PHE A 225 6.03 25.05 -6.73
C PHE A 225 4.80 25.64 -6.06
N SER A 226 3.67 24.90 -6.00
CA SER A 226 2.53 25.30 -5.19
C SER A 226 2.81 24.99 -3.72
N ALA A 227 2.72 26.01 -2.85
CA ALA A 227 2.92 25.83 -1.41
C ALA A 227 1.94 24.83 -0.79
N GLU A 228 0.73 24.76 -1.33
CA GLU A 228 -0.33 23.83 -0.89
C GLU A 228 0.04 22.37 -1.15
N ASN A 229 0.75 22.09 -2.25
CA ASN A 229 1.09 20.74 -2.67
C ASN A 229 2.36 20.18 -2.00
N ILE A 230 3.24 21.03 -1.48
CA ILE A 230 4.54 20.62 -0.91
C ILE A 230 4.36 19.57 0.20
N LEU A 231 3.43 19.81 1.12
CA LEU A 231 3.16 18.89 2.22
C LEU A 231 2.64 17.55 1.70
N GLY A 232 1.71 17.58 0.74
CA GLY A 232 1.17 16.38 0.11
C GLY A 232 2.26 15.53 -0.54
N PHE A 233 3.12 16.14 -1.37
CA PHE A 233 4.26 15.43 -1.98
C PHE A 233 5.28 14.92 -0.95
N ALA A 234 5.56 15.66 0.12
CA ALA A 234 6.44 15.19 1.19
C ALA A 234 5.85 13.97 1.91
N VAL A 235 4.57 13.99 2.26
CA VAL A 235 3.88 12.86 2.90
C VAL A 235 3.82 11.66 1.95
N LEU A 236 3.40 11.85 0.71
CA LEU A 236 3.29 10.76 -0.25
C LEU A 236 4.65 10.22 -0.70
N GLY A 237 5.59 11.10 -1.03
CA GLY A 237 6.91 10.71 -1.57
C GLY A 237 7.86 10.19 -0.48
N ILE A 238 7.98 10.88 0.65
CA ILE A 238 8.96 10.52 1.68
C ILE A 238 8.34 9.61 2.72
N ALA A 239 7.27 10.04 3.40
CA ALA A 239 6.73 9.27 4.50
C ALA A 239 6.07 7.96 4.00
N SER A 240 5.20 8.01 2.99
CA SER A 240 4.47 6.84 2.50
C SER A 240 5.36 5.96 1.61
N THR A 241 5.95 6.50 0.55
CA THR A 241 6.68 5.69 -0.43
C THR A 241 8.03 5.18 0.09
N ILE A 242 8.77 5.93 0.90
CA ILE A 242 10.07 5.47 1.42
C ILE A 242 9.88 4.83 2.78
N LEU A 243 9.44 5.60 3.78
CA LEU A 243 9.47 5.16 5.18
C LEU A 243 8.47 4.03 5.44
N ALA A 244 7.19 4.21 5.10
CA ALA A 244 6.17 3.20 5.35
C ALA A 244 6.41 1.94 4.51
N THR A 245 6.85 2.05 3.24
CA THR A 245 7.17 0.88 2.40
C THR A 245 8.41 0.13 2.93
N ALA A 246 9.46 0.82 3.39
CA ALA A 246 10.61 0.16 4.01
C ALA A 246 10.23 -0.58 5.30
N MET A 247 9.41 0.04 6.16
CA MET A 247 8.85 -0.59 7.36
C MET A 247 8.01 -1.82 7.02
N ASN A 248 7.17 -1.72 5.99
CA ASN A 248 6.36 -2.81 5.47
C ASN A 248 7.22 -3.98 4.99
N ASN A 249 8.21 -3.73 4.14
CA ASN A 249 9.12 -4.74 3.62
C ASN A 249 9.94 -5.41 4.73
N TYR A 250 10.37 -4.64 5.74
CA TYR A 250 11.01 -5.20 6.92
C TYR A 250 10.08 -6.15 7.68
N ALA A 251 8.85 -5.72 7.95
CA ALA A 251 7.87 -6.54 8.66
C ALA A 251 7.54 -7.83 7.87
N MET A 252 7.34 -7.75 6.55
CA MET A 252 7.08 -8.92 5.69
C MET A 252 8.20 -9.98 5.77
N SER A 253 9.43 -9.58 6.02
CA SER A 253 10.53 -10.52 6.20
C SER A 253 10.47 -11.29 7.54
N LYS A 254 9.65 -10.86 8.50
CA LYS A 254 9.60 -11.38 9.87
C LYS A 254 8.30 -12.02 10.28
N VAL A 255 7.18 -11.55 9.73
CA VAL A 255 5.84 -12.01 10.10
C VAL A 255 5.09 -12.59 8.90
N SER A 256 3.97 -13.29 9.16
CA SER A 256 3.09 -13.81 8.11
C SER A 256 2.36 -12.67 7.37
N LEU A 257 1.90 -12.91 6.14
CA LEU A 257 1.08 -11.96 5.41
C LEU A 257 -0.25 -11.69 6.14
N SER A 258 -0.82 -12.72 6.76
CA SER A 258 -2.04 -12.60 7.56
C SER A 258 -1.83 -11.69 8.77
N THR A 259 -0.67 -11.80 9.46
CA THR A 259 -0.33 -10.89 10.57
C THR A 259 -0.15 -9.46 10.08
N GLN A 260 0.53 -9.27 8.95
CA GLN A 260 0.68 -7.95 8.33
C GLN A 260 -0.65 -7.33 7.94
N ALA A 261 -1.53 -8.13 7.30
CA ALA A 261 -2.86 -7.72 6.92
C ALA A 261 -3.74 -7.36 8.14
N ALA A 262 -3.48 -7.97 9.29
CA ALA A 262 -4.13 -7.64 10.54
C ALA A 262 -3.91 -6.18 10.94
N PHE A 263 -2.68 -5.68 10.78
CA PHE A 263 -2.33 -4.30 11.11
C PHE A 263 -2.79 -3.27 10.06
N SER A 264 -3.31 -3.70 8.90
CA SER A 264 -3.89 -2.77 7.93
C SER A 264 -5.12 -2.01 8.48
N GLY A 265 -5.77 -2.57 9.50
CA GLY A 265 -6.85 -1.88 10.16
C GLY A 265 -6.47 -0.57 10.86
N VAL A 266 -5.21 -0.42 11.25
CA VAL A 266 -4.72 0.84 11.80
C VAL A 266 -4.85 1.95 10.74
N SER A 267 -4.46 1.66 9.49
CA SER A 267 -4.63 2.64 8.40
C SER A 267 -6.09 2.99 8.16
N THR A 268 -6.99 2.00 8.19
CA THR A 268 -8.44 2.24 8.03
C THR A 268 -8.98 3.22 9.10
N VAL A 269 -8.65 3.00 10.37
CA VAL A 269 -9.06 3.89 11.46
C VAL A 269 -8.50 5.30 11.28
N VAL A 270 -7.22 5.41 10.95
CA VAL A 270 -6.56 6.69 10.73
C VAL A 270 -7.15 7.41 9.53
N THR A 271 -7.40 6.71 8.41
CA THR A 271 -8.00 7.33 7.21
C THR A 271 -9.39 7.88 7.49
N ILE A 272 -10.25 7.12 8.18
CA ILE A 272 -11.59 7.58 8.55
C ILE A 272 -11.48 8.80 9.47
N PHE A 273 -10.63 8.74 10.49
CA PHE A 273 -10.43 9.86 11.41
C PHE A 273 -9.94 11.12 10.68
N VAL A 274 -8.98 10.98 9.80
CA VAL A 274 -8.42 12.10 9.01
C VAL A 274 -9.45 12.63 8.02
N GLY A 275 -10.22 11.77 7.34
CA GLY A 275 -11.31 12.18 6.44
C GLY A 275 -12.35 13.04 7.17
N ILE A 276 -12.71 12.67 8.42
CA ILE A 276 -13.67 13.45 9.22
C ILE A 276 -13.03 14.77 9.70
N VAL A 277 -11.83 14.72 10.30
CA VAL A 277 -11.24 15.87 11.00
C VAL A 277 -10.63 16.89 10.04
N LEU A 278 -9.92 16.43 9.00
CA LEU A 278 -9.25 17.29 8.03
C LEU A 278 -10.07 17.46 6.75
N GLY A 279 -10.70 16.37 6.26
CA GLY A 279 -11.48 16.39 5.02
C GLY A 279 -12.91 16.89 5.21
N GLY A 280 -13.40 17.10 6.46
CA GLY A 280 -14.78 17.53 6.72
C GLY A 280 -15.83 16.49 6.30
N GLU A 281 -15.44 15.23 6.07
CA GLU A 281 -16.35 14.17 5.65
C GLU A 281 -17.30 13.80 6.78
N SER A 282 -18.59 13.57 6.47
CA SER A 282 -19.61 13.15 7.44
C SER A 282 -19.83 11.64 7.40
N LEU A 283 -19.99 11.04 8.57
CA LEU A 283 -20.42 9.65 8.67
C LEU A 283 -21.92 9.55 8.39
N GLN A 284 -22.27 8.82 7.35
CA GLN A 284 -23.64 8.50 6.99
C GLN A 284 -24.13 7.26 7.77
N TYR A 285 -25.46 7.04 7.84
CA TYR A 285 -26.07 5.95 8.62
C TYR A 285 -25.51 4.56 8.25
N TYR A 286 -25.20 4.35 6.98
CA TYR A 286 -24.67 3.06 6.51
C TYR A 286 -23.24 2.78 6.99
N HIS A 287 -22.48 3.82 7.34
CA HIS A 287 -21.16 3.64 7.98
C HIS A 287 -21.30 3.05 9.38
N PHE A 288 -22.32 3.50 10.17
CA PHE A 288 -22.57 2.97 11.52
C PHE A 288 -22.99 1.49 11.50
N VAL A 289 -23.57 1.02 10.41
CA VAL A 289 -23.91 -0.41 10.23
C VAL A 289 -22.70 -1.21 9.72
N GLY A 290 -22.03 -0.76 8.67
CA GLY A 290 -21.00 -1.53 8.00
C GLY A 290 -19.64 -1.56 8.71
N LEU A 291 -19.21 -0.45 9.34
CA LEU A 291 -17.94 -0.37 10.06
C LEU A 291 -17.78 -1.39 11.18
N PRO A 292 -18.78 -1.68 12.04
CA PRO A 292 -18.67 -2.73 13.05
C PRO A 292 -18.32 -4.10 12.49
N PHE A 293 -18.85 -4.49 11.33
CA PHE A 293 -18.49 -5.76 10.67
C PHE A 293 -17.04 -5.74 10.16
N ILE A 294 -16.58 -4.60 9.62
CA ILE A 294 -15.20 -4.42 9.18
C ILE A 294 -14.25 -4.50 10.38
N PHE A 295 -14.58 -3.85 11.50
CA PHE A 295 -13.76 -3.91 12.71
C PHE A 295 -13.77 -5.29 13.35
N ALA A 296 -14.93 -5.99 13.41
CA ALA A 296 -15.01 -7.37 13.89
C ALA A 296 -14.10 -8.30 13.08
N ARG A 297 -14.12 -8.20 11.74
CA ARG A 297 -13.18 -8.91 10.87
C ARG A 297 -11.73 -8.57 11.20
N MET A 298 -11.42 -7.29 11.31
CA MET A 298 -10.06 -6.80 11.56
C MET A 298 -9.48 -7.38 12.85
N ILE A 299 -10.25 -7.32 13.93
CA ILE A 299 -9.85 -7.86 15.24
C ILE A 299 -9.80 -9.39 15.19
N GLY A 300 -10.80 -10.05 14.62
CA GLY A 300 -10.91 -11.51 14.60
C GLY A 300 -9.81 -12.16 13.77
N VAL A 301 -9.58 -11.71 12.53
CA VAL A 301 -8.49 -12.24 11.68
C VAL A 301 -7.12 -11.94 12.32
N SER A 302 -6.94 -10.77 12.92
CA SER A 302 -5.71 -10.38 13.61
C SER A 302 -5.39 -11.32 14.77
N ALA A 303 -6.35 -11.52 15.67
CA ALA A 303 -6.17 -12.37 16.85
C ALA A 303 -5.80 -13.79 16.46
N ILE A 304 -6.51 -14.37 15.50
CA ILE A 304 -6.25 -15.76 15.03
C ILE A 304 -4.87 -15.85 14.37
N SER A 305 -4.49 -14.88 13.53
CA SER A 305 -3.20 -14.87 12.84
C SER A 305 -2.03 -14.79 13.83
N ILE A 306 -2.12 -13.89 14.82
CA ILE A 306 -1.10 -13.75 15.88
C ILE A 306 -0.99 -15.04 16.71
N MET A 307 -2.13 -15.67 17.03
CA MET A 307 -2.13 -16.95 17.77
C MET A 307 -1.47 -18.07 16.98
N ASN A 308 -1.75 -18.15 15.67
CA ASN A 308 -1.15 -19.16 14.80
C ASN A 308 0.37 -18.95 14.63
N ASP A 309 0.83 -17.71 14.48
CA ASP A 309 2.26 -17.40 14.40
C ASP A 309 2.98 -17.74 15.72
N LYS A 310 2.38 -17.45 16.89
CA LYS A 310 2.92 -17.85 18.19
C LYS A 310 3.01 -19.37 18.34
N LYS A 311 2.02 -20.14 17.87
CA LYS A 311 2.05 -21.62 17.88
C LYS A 311 3.20 -22.15 17.01
N LYS A 312 3.36 -21.64 15.79
CA LYS A 312 4.47 -22.03 14.89
C LYS A 312 5.84 -21.76 15.50
N LEU A 313 6.00 -20.63 16.21
CA LEU A 313 7.26 -20.29 16.90
C LEU A 313 7.56 -21.24 18.07
N LYS A 314 6.55 -21.63 18.86
CA LYS A 314 6.73 -22.60 19.94
C LYS A 314 7.20 -23.96 19.42
N ILE A 315 6.61 -24.43 18.30
CA ILE A 315 6.97 -25.71 17.68
C ILE A 315 8.41 -25.67 17.13
N LYS A 316 8.84 -24.54 16.59
CA LYS A 316 10.20 -24.39 16.03
C LYS A 316 11.31 -24.25 17.09
N ASN A 317 10.96 -23.94 18.33
CA ASN A 317 11.86 -23.80 19.47
C ASN A 317 11.84 -25.02 20.42
N ILE A 318 11.18 -26.11 20.05
CA ILE A 318 11.29 -27.40 20.74
C ILE A 318 12.57 -28.06 20.19
N PRO A 319 13.52 -28.43 21.07
CA PRO A 319 14.81 -28.99 20.69
C PRO A 319 14.71 -30.31 19.95
#